data_d52b014bbfaacbef8e9f41231a8c51f8
#
_entry.id   d52b014bbfaacbef8e9f41231a8c51f8
#
_cell.length_a   1.000
_cell.length_b   1.000
_cell.length_c   1.000
_cell.angle_alpha   90.00
_cell.angle_beta   90.00
_cell.angle_gamma   90.00
#
_symmetry.space_group_name_H-M   'P 1'
#
loop_
_entity.id
_entity.type
_entity.pdbx_description
1 polymer ?
#
loop_
_entity_poly.entity_id
_entity_poly.type
_entity_poly.pdbx_seq_one_letter_code
_entity_poly.pdbx_strand_id
1 'polypeptide(L)'
;MGFGDEEGTRFGATLLGSCAVAGTWQEKWNDLTDENGVSLTQAFLDAGLDIAEVHNASRSQSNVSDFFEFHIEQGPVLEDNDLAVGVVNGIAGAKRFSVTLKGLA
;
A
#
# COMPACT_ATOMS: atom_id res chain seq x y z
N MET A 1 -2.99 9.65 10.24
CA MET A 1 -1.87 8.71 10.04
C MET A 1 -1.52 8.73 8.56
N GLY A 2 -0.24 8.76 8.20
CA GLY A 2 0.20 8.64 6.81
C GLY A 2 0.84 7.27 6.59
N PHE A 3 0.55 6.64 5.46
CA PHE A 3 1.13 5.35 5.10
C PHE A 3 2.15 5.52 3.98
N GLY A 4 3.33 4.92 4.13
CA GLY A 4 4.35 4.89 3.09
C GLY A 4 4.14 3.71 2.14
N ASP A 5 4.52 3.92 0.86
CA ASP A 5 4.48 2.91 -0.22
C ASP A 5 3.14 2.16 -0.34
N GLU A 6 2.04 2.91 -0.23
CA GLU A 6 0.69 2.35 -0.30
C GLU A 6 0.43 1.73 -1.69
N GLU A 7 0.84 2.41 -2.76
CA GLU A 7 0.67 2.00 -4.16
C GLU A 7 1.66 0.91 -4.61
N GLY A 8 2.64 0.55 -3.78
CA GLY A 8 3.66 -0.44 -4.11
C GLY A 8 4.63 0.00 -5.19
N THR A 9 4.85 1.29 -5.34
CA THR A 9 5.67 1.87 -6.40
C THR A 9 7.12 1.47 -6.27
N ARG A 10 7.66 1.45 -5.05
CA ARG A 10 9.08 1.20 -4.82
C ARG A 10 9.41 -0.30 -4.72
N PHE A 11 8.63 -1.05 -3.96
CA PHE A 11 8.93 -2.46 -3.64
C PHE A 11 7.99 -3.46 -4.31
N GLY A 12 7.05 -3.01 -5.13
CA GLY A 12 6.12 -3.89 -5.85
C GLY A 12 5.04 -4.56 -4.98
N ALA A 13 5.00 -4.25 -3.69
CA ALA A 13 3.96 -4.70 -2.78
C ALA A 13 3.14 -3.51 -2.27
N THR A 14 1.84 -3.56 -2.46
CA THR A 14 0.90 -2.51 -2.04
C THR A 14 0.52 -2.65 -0.57
N LEU A 15 0.04 -1.55 0.03
CA LEU A 15 -0.58 -1.52 1.36
C LEU A 15 0.36 -1.92 2.51
N LEU A 16 1.68 -1.83 2.35
CA LEU A 16 2.66 -2.25 3.36
C LEU A 16 2.39 -1.59 4.72
N GLY A 17 2.25 -0.26 4.74
CA GLY A 17 2.02 0.49 5.98
C GLY A 17 0.70 0.16 6.65
N SER A 18 -0.40 0.07 5.88
CA SER A 18 -1.72 -0.27 6.42
C SER A 18 -1.80 -1.72 6.90
N CYS A 19 -1.12 -2.65 6.23
CA CYS A 19 -1.00 -4.04 6.68
C CYS A 19 -0.25 -4.15 8.01
N ALA A 20 0.81 -3.36 8.23
CA ALA A 20 1.50 -3.31 9.52
C ALA A 20 0.54 -2.85 10.63
N VAL A 21 -0.23 -1.78 10.39
CA VAL A 21 -1.23 -1.28 11.36
C VAL A 21 -2.37 -2.28 11.57
N ALA A 22 -2.82 -2.96 10.53
CA ALA A 22 -3.83 -4.00 10.64
C ALA A 22 -3.33 -5.29 11.32
N GLY A 23 -2.03 -5.43 11.53
CA GLY A 23 -1.43 -6.64 12.10
C GLY A 23 -1.38 -7.83 11.13
N THR A 24 -1.36 -7.54 9.83
CA THR A 24 -1.35 -8.53 8.74
C THR A 24 -0.05 -8.52 7.94
N TRP A 25 1.04 -8.03 8.57
CA TRP A 25 2.37 -8.04 7.97
C TRP A 25 2.78 -9.45 7.55
N GLN A 26 3.42 -9.57 6.40
CA GLN A 26 3.94 -10.83 5.88
C GLN A 26 5.46 -10.81 5.87
N GLU A 27 6.10 -11.74 6.56
CA GLU A 27 7.56 -11.81 6.70
C GLU A 27 8.31 -11.84 5.35
N LYS A 28 7.70 -12.43 4.32
CA LYS A 28 8.28 -12.45 2.96
C LYS A 28 8.52 -11.05 2.36
N TRP A 29 7.87 -10.01 2.91
CA TRP A 29 8.09 -8.64 2.46
C TRP A 29 9.44 -8.07 2.90
N ASN A 30 10.01 -8.61 3.98
CA ASN A 30 11.31 -8.17 4.49
C ASN A 30 12.42 -8.31 3.43
N ASP A 31 12.28 -9.27 2.50
CA ASP A 31 13.24 -9.56 1.45
C ASP A 31 12.97 -8.81 0.13
N LEU A 32 11.91 -7.98 0.07
CA LEU A 32 11.63 -7.18 -1.13
C LEU A 32 12.78 -6.21 -1.40
N THR A 33 13.05 -6.00 -2.68
CA THR A 33 14.07 -5.06 -3.14
C THR A 33 13.48 -4.10 -4.17
N ASP A 34 13.96 -2.87 -4.17
CA ASP A 34 13.62 -1.90 -5.20
C ASP A 34 14.46 -2.11 -6.49
N GLU A 35 14.20 -1.30 -7.51
CA GLU A 35 14.91 -1.35 -8.81
C GLU A 35 16.42 -1.11 -8.72
N ASN A 36 16.89 -0.48 -7.64
CA ASN A 36 18.30 -0.22 -7.37
C ASN A 36 18.94 -1.33 -6.51
N GLY A 37 18.20 -2.37 -6.15
CA GLY A 37 18.66 -3.46 -5.30
C GLY A 37 18.70 -3.12 -3.81
N VAL A 38 18.09 -2.01 -3.38
CA VAL A 38 17.96 -1.65 -1.97
C VAL A 38 16.85 -2.48 -1.36
N SER A 39 17.15 -3.25 -0.31
CA SER A 39 16.14 -4.05 0.38
C SER A 39 15.18 -3.19 1.19
N LEU A 40 13.97 -3.69 1.41
CA LEU A 40 13.00 -3.03 2.29
C LEU A 40 13.59 -2.88 3.71
N THR A 41 14.29 -3.90 4.20
CA THR A 41 15.01 -3.83 5.49
C THR A 41 16.01 -2.66 5.50
N GLN A 42 16.81 -2.50 4.44
CA GLN A 42 17.74 -1.37 4.37
C GLN A 42 17.02 -0.02 4.33
N ALA A 43 15.92 0.07 3.60
CA ALA A 43 15.12 1.29 3.54
C ALA A 43 14.52 1.68 4.91
N PHE A 44 14.15 0.71 5.74
CA PHE A 44 13.75 0.94 7.13
C PHE A 44 14.91 1.52 7.95
N LEU A 45 16.10 0.93 7.85
CA LEU A 45 17.29 1.41 8.55
C LEU A 45 17.67 2.84 8.13
N ASP A 46 17.62 3.13 6.84
CA ASP A 46 17.91 4.46 6.29
C ASP A 46 16.90 5.50 6.79
N ALA A 47 15.66 5.10 7.08
CA ALA A 47 14.64 5.92 7.69
C ALA A 47 14.74 6.01 9.23
N GLY A 48 15.75 5.37 9.83
CA GLY A 48 15.93 5.32 11.29
C GLY A 48 14.96 4.36 12.00
N LEU A 49 14.42 3.38 11.28
CA LEU A 49 13.48 2.38 11.78
C LEU A 49 14.11 0.99 11.75
N ASP A 50 13.53 0.08 12.54
CA ASP A 50 13.88 -1.34 12.51
C ASP A 50 12.69 -2.16 12.00
N ILE A 51 12.87 -2.91 10.92
CA ILE A 51 11.82 -3.75 10.35
C ILE A 51 11.39 -4.88 11.31
N ALA A 52 12.27 -5.33 12.20
CA ALA A 52 11.93 -6.31 13.23
C ALA A 52 10.83 -5.80 14.20
N GLU A 53 10.72 -4.48 14.33
CA GLU A 53 9.74 -3.83 15.20
C GLU A 53 8.40 -3.54 14.47
N VAL A 54 8.24 -3.96 13.22
CA VAL A 54 7.06 -3.65 12.39
C VAL A 54 5.75 -4.09 13.04
N HIS A 55 5.78 -5.21 13.77
CA HIS A 55 4.60 -5.75 14.46
C HIS A 55 4.11 -4.84 15.60
N ASN A 56 4.97 -3.98 16.15
CA ASN A 56 4.60 -3.02 17.18
C ASN A 56 3.66 -1.92 16.64
N ALA A 57 3.60 -1.74 15.33
CA ALA A 57 2.65 -0.83 14.69
C ALA A 57 1.20 -1.34 14.76
N SER A 58 0.99 -2.62 15.00
CA SER A 58 -0.33 -3.25 14.96
C SER A 58 -1.32 -2.60 15.94
N ARG A 59 -2.52 -2.35 15.45
CA ARG A 59 -3.68 -1.88 16.21
C ARG A 59 -4.81 -2.92 16.24
N SER A 60 -4.54 -4.14 15.78
CA SER A 60 -5.53 -5.23 15.70
C SER A 60 -6.19 -5.57 17.04
N GLN A 61 -5.48 -5.33 18.17
CA GLN A 61 -5.98 -5.53 19.52
C GLN A 61 -6.47 -4.24 20.19
N SER A 62 -6.48 -3.12 19.46
CA SER A 62 -6.93 -1.84 19.99
C SER A 62 -8.45 -1.69 19.82
N ASN A 63 -9.07 -0.93 20.74
CA ASN A 63 -10.47 -0.53 20.60
C ASN A 63 -10.56 0.61 19.58
N VAL A 64 -10.55 0.27 18.29
CA VAL A 64 -10.80 1.21 17.19
C VAL A 64 -12.28 1.11 16.87
N SER A 65 -13.02 2.22 17.04
CA SER A 65 -14.46 2.27 16.79
C SER A 65 -14.75 2.62 15.32
N ASP A 66 -13.92 3.47 14.73
CA ASP A 66 -14.21 4.05 13.42
C ASP A 66 -12.92 4.27 12.63
N PHE A 67 -13.05 4.21 11.30
CA PHE A 67 -12.02 4.56 10.35
C PHE A 67 -12.58 5.57 9.35
N PHE A 68 -11.85 6.67 9.15
CA PHE A 68 -12.18 7.68 8.15
C PHE A 68 -10.98 7.90 7.25
N GLU A 69 -11.22 7.91 5.95
CA GLU A 69 -10.23 8.19 4.94
C GLU A 69 -10.73 9.29 4.01
N PHE A 70 -9.92 10.33 3.84
CA PHE A 70 -10.12 11.36 2.83
C PHE A 70 -9.20 11.06 1.66
N HIS A 71 -9.79 10.79 0.52
CA HIS A 71 -9.08 10.39 -0.68
C HIS A 71 -9.50 11.24 -1.87
N ILE A 72 -8.59 11.49 -2.80
CA ILE A 72 -8.95 12.10 -4.08
C ILE A 72 -9.81 11.12 -4.88
N GLU A 73 -10.69 11.61 -5.74
CA GLU A 73 -11.54 10.74 -6.57
C GLU A 73 -10.73 9.90 -7.56
N GLN A 74 -9.57 10.39 -8.02
CA GLN A 74 -8.79 9.81 -9.13
C GLN A 74 -9.59 9.76 -10.44
N GLY A 75 -10.52 10.71 -10.61
CA GLY A 75 -11.40 10.83 -11.76
C GLY A 75 -12.10 12.19 -11.80
N PRO A 76 -12.84 12.50 -12.86
CA PRO A 76 -13.44 13.82 -13.07
C PRO A 76 -14.90 13.92 -12.64
N VAL A 77 -15.54 12.88 -12.12
CA VAL A 77 -17.02 12.83 -11.97
C VAL A 77 -17.53 13.86 -10.97
N LEU A 78 -16.84 14.05 -9.84
CA LEU A 78 -17.24 15.03 -8.83
C LEU A 78 -17.06 16.45 -9.35
N GLU A 79 -15.94 16.73 -10.03
CA GLU A 79 -15.65 18.02 -10.63
C GLU A 79 -16.67 18.36 -11.72
N ASP A 80 -16.96 17.43 -12.64
CA ASP A 80 -17.92 17.61 -13.72
C ASP A 80 -19.35 17.87 -13.23
N ASN A 81 -19.67 17.44 -12.02
CA ASN A 81 -20.99 17.63 -11.39
C ASN A 81 -21.01 18.73 -10.31
N ASP A 82 -19.91 19.48 -10.17
CA ASP A 82 -19.75 20.53 -9.15
C ASP A 82 -20.04 20.03 -7.72
N LEU A 83 -19.57 18.81 -7.43
CA LEU A 83 -19.71 18.17 -6.13
C LEU A 83 -18.40 18.26 -5.34
N ALA A 84 -18.47 18.77 -4.13
CA ALA A 84 -17.30 18.94 -3.26
C ALA A 84 -16.78 17.60 -2.72
N VAL A 85 -17.65 16.63 -2.49
CA VAL A 85 -17.31 15.31 -1.93
C VAL A 85 -18.25 14.24 -2.48
N GLY A 86 -17.78 13.00 -2.44
CA GLY A 86 -18.58 11.80 -2.73
C GLY A 86 -18.33 10.73 -1.66
N VAL A 87 -19.33 9.92 -1.40
CA VAL A 87 -19.19 8.76 -0.52
C VAL A 87 -18.85 7.53 -1.36
N VAL A 88 -17.72 6.89 -1.06
CA VAL A 88 -17.34 5.64 -1.71
C VAL A 88 -18.30 4.54 -1.29
N ASN A 89 -18.95 3.90 -2.25
CA ASN A 89 -19.90 2.81 -2.04
C ASN A 89 -19.40 1.46 -2.56
N GLY A 90 -18.21 1.44 -3.15
CA GLY A 90 -17.57 0.23 -3.65
C GLY A 90 -16.17 0.51 -4.17
N ILE A 91 -15.33 -0.51 -4.17
CA ILE A 91 -13.97 -0.47 -4.70
C ILE A 91 -13.89 -1.46 -5.87
N ALA A 92 -13.41 -0.98 -7.03
CA ALA A 92 -13.20 -1.84 -8.19
C ALA A 92 -12.05 -2.82 -7.93
N GLY A 93 -12.30 -4.10 -8.20
CA GLY A 93 -11.25 -5.11 -8.18
C GLY A 93 -10.36 -5.00 -9.43
N ALA A 94 -9.07 -5.24 -9.28
CA ALA A 94 -8.13 -5.30 -10.40
C ALA A 94 -7.50 -6.70 -10.49
N LYS A 95 -7.29 -7.17 -11.74
CA LYS A 95 -6.46 -8.34 -12.03
C LYS A 95 -5.36 -7.91 -12.97
N ARG A 96 -4.11 -8.21 -12.60
CA ARG A 96 -2.94 -7.91 -13.43
C ARG A 96 -2.39 -9.21 -14.00
N PHE A 97 -2.04 -9.17 -15.29
CA PHE A 97 -1.47 -10.32 -16.01
C PHE A 97 -0.15 -9.89 -16.65
N SER A 98 0.84 -10.79 -16.61
CA SER A 98 2.03 -10.69 -17.45
C SER A 98 1.90 -11.73 -18.57
N VAL A 99 1.99 -11.29 -19.82
CA VAL A 99 1.88 -12.16 -20.99
C VAL A 99 3.17 -12.09 -21.79
N THR A 100 3.81 -13.24 -21.97
CA THR A 100 5.01 -13.35 -22.79
C THR A 100 4.65 -14.10 -24.09
N LEU A 101 4.85 -13.46 -25.23
CA LEU A 101 4.70 -14.08 -26.55
C LEU A 101 6.09 -14.45 -27.09
N LYS A 102 6.25 -15.71 -27.45
CA LYS A 102 7.46 -16.22 -28.12
C LYS A 102 7.07 -16.70 -29.49
N GLY A 103 7.68 -16.14 -30.55
CA GLY A 103 7.53 -16.52 -31.95
C GLY A 103 8.86 -16.93 -32.56
N LEU A 104 8.80 -17.65 -33.68
CA LEU A 104 9.93 -17.84 -34.59
C LEU A 104 9.88 -16.71 -35.62
N ALA A 105 11.05 -16.10 -35.90
CA ALA A 105 11.25 -15.15 -36.96
C ALA A 105 11.41 -15.88 -38.29
#